data_788b1ddf6621e7523530662d8a6e6e8f
#
_entry.id   788b1ddf6621e7523530662d8a6e6e8f
#
_cell.length_a   1.000
_cell.length_b   1.000
_cell.length_c   1.000
_cell.angle_alpha   90.00
_cell.angle_beta   90.00
_cell.angle_gamma   90.00
#
_symmetry.space_group_name_H-M   'P 1'
#
loop_
_entity.id
_entity.type
_entity.pdbx_description
1 polymer ?
#
loop_
_entity_poly.entity_id
_entity_poly.type
_entity_poly.pdbx_seq_one_letter_code
_entity_poly.pdbx_strand_id
1 'polypeptide(L)'
;MVKPIYLDYNGTTPHAPEVIEAMRPFLESEFGNPSSSHWYGALPRQAVETARRQVGELLGCPAQHLIFTSGGTESNNHAIKTIAGSLFARGTHIITSAIEHPAVLEVCRFMEGHGFSVTILPVDENGLVDPSDAAAAITDRTILISIMHANNEVGTIQPIAEIARLARQKGILVHTDAAQSVGKIVTQLDELGVDLLSVAGHKIYAPKGVGALYFGPGVQPGVFCHGAGQERGIRAGTENVLEIVGLGKACEIAAANLEQNAAHMRTMRDRLEEGLKSALDDIKINGHRVKRLPNTTSVSFLDLEANRILEKIDPVVAASAGAACHSDHVQISHVLQAMQIPERWAKGTVRFTTGRMTTAEEIDRALDAISAAVRELRR
;
A
#
# COMPACT_ATOMS: atom_id res chain seq x y z
N MET A 1 6.68 31.39 4.74
CA MET A 1 5.75 30.52 5.49
C MET A 1 6.50 29.23 5.82
N VAL A 2 6.46 28.80 7.08
CA VAL A 2 6.99 27.49 7.48
C VAL A 2 6.03 26.43 6.95
N LYS A 3 6.54 25.38 6.27
CA LYS A 3 5.69 24.30 5.78
C LYS A 3 5.09 23.53 6.96
N PRO A 4 3.83 23.07 6.87
CA PRO A 4 3.24 22.17 7.85
C PRO A 4 4.07 20.88 8.01
N ILE A 5 4.01 20.32 9.20
CA ILE A 5 4.59 19.01 9.51
C ILE A 5 3.82 17.95 8.74
N TYR A 6 4.52 17.11 7.98
CA TYR A 6 3.87 16.10 7.16
C TYR A 6 3.72 14.78 7.91
N LEU A 7 2.49 14.42 8.27
CA LEU A 7 2.13 13.16 8.94
C LEU A 7 1.11 12.34 8.12
N ASP A 8 1.27 12.34 6.78
CA ASP A 8 0.42 11.56 5.86
C ASP A 8 1.23 10.67 4.90
N TYR A 9 2.28 10.02 5.40
CA TYR A 9 3.15 9.15 4.60
C TYR A 9 2.47 7.90 4.02
N ASN A 10 1.30 7.50 4.52
CA ASN A 10 0.50 6.46 3.88
C ASN A 10 -0.33 7.01 2.70
N GLY A 11 -0.57 8.30 2.63
CA GLY A 11 -1.17 8.96 1.46
C GLY A 11 -0.21 8.99 0.29
N THR A 12 0.96 9.56 0.49
CA THR A 12 2.10 9.57 -0.45
C THR A 12 3.37 9.92 0.31
N THR A 13 4.53 9.74 -0.31
CA THR A 13 5.81 10.16 0.27
C THR A 13 6.46 11.25 -0.57
N PRO A 14 7.31 12.13 0.03
CA PRO A 14 8.20 12.96 -0.77
C PRO A 14 9.20 12.07 -1.53
N HIS A 15 9.73 12.57 -2.64
CA HIS A 15 10.85 11.86 -3.29
C HIS A 15 12.08 11.90 -2.38
N ALA A 16 12.78 10.78 -2.29
CA ALA A 16 14.09 10.78 -1.62
C ALA A 16 15.12 11.58 -2.45
N PRO A 17 16.02 12.34 -1.81
CA PRO A 17 17.05 13.08 -2.53
C PRO A 17 17.88 12.18 -3.45
N GLU A 18 18.23 10.98 -3.01
CA GLU A 18 19.00 10.00 -3.77
C GLU A 18 18.22 9.44 -4.98
N VAL A 19 16.89 9.39 -4.87
CA VAL A 19 16.00 9.02 -5.98
C VAL A 19 16.00 10.13 -7.03
N ILE A 20 15.90 11.39 -6.62
CA ILE A 20 15.96 12.54 -7.52
C ILE A 20 17.28 12.55 -8.31
N GLU A 21 18.40 12.32 -7.62
CA GLU A 21 19.72 12.28 -8.28
C GLU A 21 19.84 11.10 -9.26
N ALA A 22 19.29 9.92 -8.93
CA ALA A 22 19.29 8.78 -9.84
C ALA A 22 18.45 9.02 -11.11
N MET A 23 17.37 9.80 -10.99
CA MET A 23 16.47 10.14 -12.10
C MET A 23 17.05 11.25 -12.99
N ARG A 24 17.90 12.13 -12.46
CA ARG A 24 18.41 13.34 -13.14
C ARG A 24 18.96 13.10 -14.53
N PRO A 25 19.82 12.09 -14.82
CA PRO A 25 20.34 11.84 -16.17
C PRO A 25 19.23 11.60 -17.20
N PHE A 26 18.13 10.94 -16.79
CA PHE A 26 17.00 10.61 -17.67
C PHE A 26 16.06 11.79 -17.90
N LEU A 27 16.19 12.87 -17.14
CA LEU A 27 15.56 14.17 -17.41
C LEU A 27 16.42 15.04 -18.35
N GLU A 28 17.76 14.96 -18.25
CA GLU A 28 18.67 15.91 -18.89
C GLU A 28 19.21 15.42 -20.24
N SER A 29 19.61 14.13 -20.32
CA SER A 29 20.37 13.62 -21.50
C SER A 29 19.94 12.24 -21.99
N GLU A 30 19.49 11.34 -21.14
CA GLU A 30 19.29 9.93 -21.45
C GLU A 30 17.83 9.62 -21.83
N PHE A 31 17.37 10.27 -22.91
CA PHE A 31 15.95 10.24 -23.38
C PHE A 31 15.62 9.07 -24.30
N GLY A 32 16.56 8.19 -24.62
CA GLY A 32 16.40 7.16 -25.63
C GLY A 32 15.31 6.13 -25.29
N ASN A 33 14.65 5.61 -26.34
CA ASN A 33 13.67 4.54 -26.18
C ASN A 33 14.40 3.21 -25.87
N PRO A 34 14.10 2.51 -24.75
CA PRO A 34 14.74 1.24 -24.41
C PRO A 34 14.61 0.15 -25.47
N SER A 35 13.55 0.19 -26.28
CA SER A 35 13.32 -0.78 -27.36
C SER A 35 14.16 -0.53 -28.62
N SER A 36 14.83 0.63 -28.72
CA SER A 36 15.66 0.95 -29.89
C SER A 36 16.98 0.19 -29.86
N SER A 37 17.40 -0.30 -31.04
CA SER A 37 18.68 -1.06 -31.20
C SER A 37 19.91 -0.17 -31.31
N HIS A 38 19.75 1.13 -31.55
CA HIS A 38 20.83 2.09 -31.66
C HIS A 38 21.35 2.55 -30.29
N TRP A 39 22.46 3.25 -30.29
CA TRP A 39 23.22 3.67 -29.10
C TRP A 39 22.36 4.36 -28.04
N TYR A 40 21.44 5.25 -28.42
CA TYR A 40 20.59 5.98 -27.46
C TYR A 40 19.63 5.07 -26.65
N GLY A 41 19.27 3.89 -27.18
CA GLY A 41 18.42 2.93 -26.46
C GLY A 41 19.15 2.06 -25.45
N ALA A 42 20.49 1.97 -25.55
CA ALA A 42 21.27 1.02 -24.77
C ALA A 42 21.27 1.32 -23.25
N LEU A 43 21.57 2.58 -22.88
CA LEU A 43 21.63 3.00 -21.47
C LEU A 43 20.24 2.99 -20.81
N PRO A 44 19.18 3.55 -21.41
CA PRO A 44 17.82 3.43 -20.85
C PRO A 44 17.37 1.96 -20.64
N ARG A 45 17.66 1.07 -21.56
CA ARG A 45 17.39 -0.37 -21.39
C ARG A 45 18.12 -0.97 -20.19
N GLN A 46 19.41 -0.68 -20.07
CA GLN A 46 20.22 -1.13 -18.95
C GLN A 46 19.69 -0.58 -17.62
N ALA A 47 19.24 0.67 -17.59
CA ALA A 47 18.68 1.31 -16.42
C ALA A 47 17.38 0.64 -15.98
N VAL A 48 16.47 0.34 -16.91
CA VAL A 48 15.23 -0.41 -16.65
C VAL A 48 15.53 -1.78 -16.03
N GLU A 49 16.48 -2.54 -16.60
CA GLU A 49 16.85 -3.86 -16.08
C GLU A 49 17.60 -3.78 -14.73
N THR A 50 18.33 -2.71 -14.47
CA THR A 50 18.95 -2.46 -13.17
C THR A 50 17.87 -2.16 -12.13
N ALA A 51 16.92 -1.31 -12.43
CA ALA A 51 15.78 -1.02 -11.56
C ALA A 51 14.97 -2.30 -11.25
N ARG A 52 14.77 -3.17 -12.26
CA ARG A 52 14.07 -4.44 -12.08
C ARG A 52 14.80 -5.36 -11.09
N ARG A 53 16.13 -5.45 -11.16
CA ARG A 53 16.93 -6.20 -10.18
C ARG A 53 16.81 -5.60 -8.77
N GLN A 54 16.88 -4.27 -8.63
CA GLN A 54 16.75 -3.60 -7.33
C GLN A 54 15.38 -3.84 -6.67
N VAL A 55 14.30 -3.86 -7.45
CA VAL A 55 12.98 -4.27 -6.96
C VAL A 55 12.99 -5.75 -6.54
N GLY A 56 13.58 -6.62 -7.36
CA GLY A 56 13.72 -8.05 -7.07
C GLY A 56 14.52 -8.34 -5.80
N GLU A 57 15.61 -7.62 -5.57
CA GLU A 57 16.42 -7.74 -4.36
C GLU A 57 15.64 -7.38 -3.08
N LEU A 58 14.84 -6.32 -3.12
CA LEU A 58 13.99 -5.94 -1.98
C LEU A 58 12.93 -7.00 -1.67
N LEU A 59 12.36 -7.63 -2.70
CA LEU A 59 11.29 -8.64 -2.55
C LEU A 59 11.81 -10.08 -2.39
N GLY A 60 13.10 -10.32 -2.62
CA GLY A 60 13.68 -11.67 -2.60
C GLY A 60 13.32 -12.52 -3.81
N CYS A 61 13.23 -11.93 -5.02
CA CYS A 61 12.89 -12.67 -6.22
C CYS A 61 13.77 -12.35 -7.43
N PRO A 62 13.89 -13.29 -8.40
CA PRO A 62 14.53 -13.02 -9.67
C PRO A 62 13.78 -11.93 -10.47
N ALA A 63 14.52 -11.04 -11.11
CA ALA A 63 13.99 -9.91 -11.89
C ALA A 63 12.99 -10.34 -12.98
N GLN A 64 13.14 -11.53 -13.53
CA GLN A 64 12.22 -12.08 -14.55
C GLN A 64 10.78 -12.31 -14.05
N HIS A 65 10.54 -12.29 -12.75
CA HIS A 65 9.22 -12.43 -12.14
C HIS A 65 8.55 -11.08 -11.86
N LEU A 66 9.10 -9.99 -12.41
CA LEU A 66 8.59 -8.64 -12.21
C LEU A 66 8.23 -7.99 -13.53
N ILE A 67 7.14 -7.23 -13.53
CA ILE A 67 6.80 -6.27 -14.58
C ILE A 67 6.57 -4.90 -13.96
N PHE A 68 6.92 -3.84 -14.70
CA PHE A 68 6.61 -2.47 -14.30
C PHE A 68 5.20 -2.09 -14.72
N THR A 69 4.55 -1.31 -13.87
CA THR A 69 3.20 -0.79 -14.05
C THR A 69 3.17 0.71 -13.74
N SER A 70 2.04 1.37 -13.92
CA SER A 70 1.87 2.78 -13.56
C SER A 70 1.61 3.01 -12.05
N GLY A 71 1.58 1.96 -11.23
CA GLY A 71 1.34 2.05 -9.79
C GLY A 71 0.53 0.89 -9.25
N GLY A 72 0.25 0.92 -7.93
CA GLY A 72 -0.48 -0.15 -7.24
C GLY A 72 -1.86 -0.44 -7.84
N THR A 73 -2.60 0.58 -8.28
CA THR A 73 -3.92 0.39 -8.90
C THR A 73 -3.83 -0.44 -10.18
N GLU A 74 -2.87 -0.15 -11.07
CA GLU A 74 -2.66 -0.96 -12.27
C GLU A 74 -2.21 -2.37 -11.90
N SER A 75 -1.28 -2.51 -10.95
CA SER A 75 -0.79 -3.82 -10.49
C SER A 75 -1.92 -4.71 -9.96
N ASN A 76 -2.81 -4.17 -9.11
CA ASN A 76 -3.96 -4.89 -8.57
C ASN A 76 -4.96 -5.28 -9.68
N ASN A 77 -5.28 -4.35 -10.59
CA ASN A 77 -6.13 -4.63 -11.75
C ASN A 77 -5.55 -5.73 -12.63
N HIS A 78 -4.25 -5.64 -12.93
CA HIS A 78 -3.54 -6.61 -13.74
C HIS A 78 -3.58 -7.99 -13.08
N ALA A 79 -3.18 -8.09 -11.82
CA ALA A 79 -3.18 -9.35 -11.07
C ALA A 79 -4.57 -9.99 -11.07
N ILE A 80 -5.59 -9.29 -10.62
CA ILE A 80 -6.92 -9.88 -10.43
C ILE A 80 -7.59 -10.21 -11.77
N LYS A 81 -7.64 -9.26 -12.70
CA LYS A 81 -8.36 -9.43 -13.97
C LYS A 81 -7.74 -10.49 -14.86
N THR A 82 -6.39 -10.52 -14.94
CA THR A 82 -5.74 -11.44 -15.87
C THR A 82 -5.68 -12.86 -15.33
N ILE A 83 -5.52 -13.03 -14.01
CA ILE A 83 -5.62 -14.35 -13.39
C ILE A 83 -7.04 -14.88 -13.48
N ALA A 84 -8.04 -14.06 -13.18
CA ALA A 84 -9.44 -14.45 -13.33
C ALA A 84 -9.76 -14.88 -14.77
N GLY A 85 -9.32 -14.12 -15.76
CA GLY A 85 -9.49 -14.46 -17.18
C GLY A 85 -8.78 -15.75 -17.58
N SER A 86 -7.52 -15.94 -17.17
CA SER A 86 -6.73 -17.13 -17.52
C SER A 86 -7.24 -18.41 -16.86
N LEU A 87 -7.84 -18.31 -15.68
CA LEU A 87 -8.37 -19.44 -14.92
C LEU A 87 -9.89 -19.61 -15.01
N PHE A 88 -10.56 -18.88 -15.89
CA PHE A 88 -12.03 -18.89 -16.02
C PHE A 88 -12.60 -20.30 -16.19
N ALA A 89 -11.95 -21.15 -16.98
CA ALA A 89 -12.38 -22.54 -17.19
C ALA A 89 -12.22 -23.43 -15.94
N ARG A 90 -11.32 -23.05 -15.02
CA ARG A 90 -11.08 -23.76 -13.75
C ARG A 90 -12.11 -23.37 -12.67
N GLY A 91 -12.48 -22.09 -12.64
CA GLY A 91 -13.41 -21.57 -11.65
C GLY A 91 -13.65 -20.08 -11.81
N THR A 92 -14.64 -19.59 -11.09
CA THR A 92 -15.09 -18.18 -11.16
C THR A 92 -15.36 -17.60 -9.77
N HIS A 93 -14.61 -18.03 -8.76
CA HIS A 93 -14.76 -17.50 -7.41
C HIS A 93 -13.47 -16.84 -6.94
N ILE A 94 -13.61 -15.64 -6.40
CA ILE A 94 -12.54 -14.80 -5.83
C ILE A 94 -12.87 -14.52 -4.36
N ILE A 95 -11.87 -14.59 -3.49
CA ILE A 95 -11.97 -14.23 -2.08
C ILE A 95 -11.15 -12.96 -1.85
N THR A 96 -11.71 -11.98 -1.13
CA THR A 96 -11.03 -10.76 -0.73
C THR A 96 -11.47 -10.32 0.67
N SER A 97 -10.91 -9.25 1.24
CA SER A 97 -11.28 -8.76 2.57
C SER A 97 -12.11 -7.47 2.54
N ALA A 98 -12.86 -7.21 3.60
CA ALA A 98 -13.69 -6.01 3.73
C ALA A 98 -12.89 -4.71 3.90
N ILE A 99 -11.59 -4.80 4.16
CA ILE A 99 -10.72 -3.65 4.43
C ILE A 99 -9.74 -3.33 3.30
N GLU A 100 -9.94 -3.92 2.12
CA GLU A 100 -9.09 -3.68 0.95
C GLU A 100 -9.15 -2.23 0.47
N HIS A 101 -8.08 -1.80 -0.19
CA HIS A 101 -8.09 -0.55 -0.93
C HIS A 101 -9.12 -0.61 -2.08
N PRO A 102 -9.77 0.51 -2.46
CA PRO A 102 -10.68 0.54 -3.61
C PRO A 102 -10.11 -0.06 -4.91
N ALA A 103 -8.79 0.01 -5.12
CA ALA A 103 -8.12 -0.63 -6.27
C ALA A 103 -8.25 -2.17 -6.30
N VAL A 104 -8.68 -2.81 -5.21
CA VAL A 104 -9.02 -4.24 -5.14
C VAL A 104 -10.53 -4.42 -5.11
N LEU A 105 -11.26 -3.71 -4.23
CA LEU A 105 -12.72 -3.86 -4.09
C LEU A 105 -13.48 -3.54 -5.38
N GLU A 106 -13.12 -2.45 -6.05
CA GLU A 106 -13.78 -2.06 -7.32
C GLU A 106 -13.46 -3.04 -8.46
N VAL A 107 -12.25 -3.62 -8.45
CA VAL A 107 -11.91 -4.69 -9.40
C VAL A 107 -12.72 -5.94 -9.12
N CYS A 108 -12.91 -6.32 -7.86
CA CYS A 108 -13.75 -7.45 -7.48
C CYS A 108 -15.22 -7.23 -7.90
N ARG A 109 -15.79 -6.03 -7.66
CA ARG A 109 -17.14 -5.66 -8.16
C ARG A 109 -17.25 -5.72 -9.68
N PHE A 110 -16.22 -5.23 -10.38
CA PHE A 110 -16.16 -5.35 -11.84
C PHE A 110 -16.20 -6.82 -12.29
N MET A 111 -15.47 -7.70 -11.60
CA MET A 111 -15.45 -9.14 -11.90
C MET A 111 -16.81 -9.82 -11.65
N GLU A 112 -17.59 -9.38 -10.63
CA GLU A 112 -18.97 -9.85 -10.43
C GLU A 112 -19.85 -9.58 -11.65
N GLY A 113 -19.72 -8.38 -12.25
CA GLY A 113 -20.40 -8.05 -13.52
C GLY A 113 -19.94 -8.89 -14.72
N HIS A 114 -18.87 -9.68 -14.58
CA HIS A 114 -18.30 -10.55 -15.63
C HIS A 114 -18.43 -12.04 -15.31
N GLY A 115 -19.37 -12.42 -14.45
CA GLY A 115 -19.73 -13.82 -14.17
C GLY A 115 -18.89 -14.49 -13.09
N PHE A 116 -18.15 -13.72 -12.30
CA PHE A 116 -17.47 -14.22 -11.10
C PHE A 116 -18.35 -14.03 -9.86
N SER A 117 -18.15 -14.89 -8.88
CA SER A 117 -18.63 -14.67 -7.52
C SER A 117 -17.48 -14.16 -6.65
N VAL A 118 -17.79 -13.26 -5.72
CA VAL A 118 -16.82 -12.70 -4.78
C VAL A 118 -17.27 -12.94 -3.35
N THR A 119 -16.41 -13.53 -2.54
CA THR A 119 -16.59 -13.58 -1.09
C THR A 119 -15.74 -12.52 -0.43
N ILE A 120 -16.36 -11.62 0.32
CA ILE A 120 -15.69 -10.58 1.10
C ILE A 120 -15.59 -11.08 2.55
N LEU A 121 -14.36 -11.35 3.01
CA LEU A 121 -14.12 -11.81 4.38
C LEU A 121 -14.28 -10.66 5.37
N PRO A 122 -14.91 -10.92 6.53
CA PRO A 122 -14.95 -9.97 7.63
C PRO A 122 -13.56 -9.80 8.26
N VAL A 123 -13.45 -8.82 9.15
CA VAL A 123 -12.30 -8.60 10.02
C VAL A 123 -12.75 -8.45 11.46
N ASP A 124 -11.82 -8.69 12.39
CA ASP A 124 -12.06 -8.42 13.81
C ASP A 124 -12.02 -6.92 14.15
N GLU A 125 -12.19 -6.58 15.41
CA GLU A 125 -12.13 -5.21 15.95
C GLU A 125 -10.76 -4.52 15.76
N ASN A 126 -9.71 -5.30 15.47
CA ASN A 126 -8.37 -4.83 15.18
C ASN A 126 -8.08 -4.72 13.67
N GLY A 127 -9.05 -5.07 12.84
CA GLY A 127 -8.90 -5.10 11.37
C GLY A 127 -8.09 -6.31 10.87
N LEU A 128 -8.10 -7.43 11.60
CA LEU A 128 -7.41 -8.66 11.23
C LEU A 128 -8.39 -9.66 10.59
N VAL A 129 -8.02 -10.23 9.45
CA VAL A 129 -8.72 -11.37 8.84
C VAL A 129 -8.38 -12.64 9.60
N ASP A 130 -9.36 -13.48 9.92
CA ASP A 130 -9.11 -14.81 10.45
C ASP A 130 -8.78 -15.78 9.29
N PRO A 131 -7.62 -16.45 9.32
CA PRO A 131 -7.29 -17.46 8.32
C PRO A 131 -8.30 -18.60 8.22
N SER A 132 -9.04 -18.90 9.30
CA SER A 132 -10.09 -19.92 9.29
C SER A 132 -11.29 -19.49 8.45
N ASP A 133 -11.64 -18.20 8.43
CA ASP A 133 -12.68 -17.66 7.55
C ASP A 133 -12.27 -17.74 6.08
N ALA A 134 -11.01 -17.47 5.79
CA ALA A 134 -10.49 -17.66 4.44
C ALA A 134 -10.57 -19.13 4.00
N ALA A 135 -10.21 -20.06 4.88
CA ALA A 135 -10.30 -21.50 4.61
C ALA A 135 -11.76 -21.96 4.40
N ALA A 136 -12.69 -21.47 5.23
CA ALA A 136 -14.11 -21.80 5.14
C ALA A 136 -14.79 -21.24 3.88
N ALA A 137 -14.31 -20.10 3.38
CA ALA A 137 -14.81 -19.47 2.16
C ALA A 137 -14.35 -20.18 0.87
N ILE A 138 -13.34 -21.03 0.92
CA ILE A 138 -12.84 -21.77 -0.25
C ILE A 138 -13.90 -22.77 -0.76
N THR A 139 -14.17 -22.68 -2.05
CA THR A 139 -15.02 -23.62 -2.80
C THR A 139 -14.23 -24.30 -3.93
N ASP A 140 -14.82 -25.30 -4.58
CA ASP A 140 -14.21 -25.96 -5.75
C ASP A 140 -14.04 -25.00 -6.96
N ARG A 141 -14.71 -23.86 -6.92
CA ARG A 141 -14.63 -22.81 -7.95
C ARG A 141 -13.67 -21.68 -7.60
N THR A 142 -13.06 -21.70 -6.41
CA THR A 142 -12.13 -20.65 -5.98
C THR A 142 -10.81 -20.73 -6.77
N ILE A 143 -10.41 -19.62 -7.36
CA ILE A 143 -9.20 -19.52 -8.19
C ILE A 143 -8.19 -18.54 -7.63
N LEU A 144 -8.63 -17.54 -6.84
CA LEU A 144 -7.80 -16.47 -6.34
C LEU A 144 -8.26 -16.03 -4.96
N ILE A 145 -7.31 -15.81 -4.06
CA ILE A 145 -7.48 -15.08 -2.81
C ILE A 145 -6.65 -13.81 -2.94
N SER A 146 -7.26 -12.62 -2.76
CA SER A 146 -6.59 -11.33 -2.84
C SER A 146 -6.81 -10.57 -1.53
N ILE A 147 -5.78 -10.49 -0.69
CA ILE A 147 -5.82 -9.83 0.61
C ILE A 147 -4.60 -8.92 0.74
N MET A 148 -4.79 -7.66 1.13
CA MET A 148 -3.70 -6.70 1.33
C MET A 148 -2.76 -7.17 2.44
N HIS A 149 -1.46 -6.90 2.29
CA HIS A 149 -0.48 -7.27 3.32
C HIS A 149 -0.61 -6.42 4.58
N ALA A 150 -0.88 -5.12 4.42
CA ALA A 150 -1.11 -4.22 5.55
C ALA A 150 -2.10 -3.13 5.20
N ASN A 151 -3.00 -2.80 6.13
CA ASN A 151 -4.03 -1.81 5.90
C ASN A 151 -3.47 -0.38 5.95
N ASN A 152 -3.89 0.45 5.01
CA ASN A 152 -3.42 1.83 4.85
C ASN A 152 -3.98 2.82 5.88
N GLU A 153 -5.07 2.49 6.57
CA GLU A 153 -5.73 3.38 7.53
C GLU A 153 -5.33 3.08 8.97
N VAL A 154 -5.44 1.82 9.38
CA VAL A 154 -5.17 1.38 10.76
C VAL A 154 -3.81 0.71 10.94
N GLY A 155 -3.14 0.38 9.84
CA GLY A 155 -1.80 -0.20 9.84
C GLY A 155 -1.74 -1.70 10.14
N THR A 156 -2.85 -2.38 10.41
CA THR A 156 -2.88 -3.81 10.77
C THR A 156 -2.27 -4.66 9.66
N ILE A 157 -1.33 -5.54 10.02
CA ILE A 157 -0.64 -6.48 9.13
C ILE A 157 -1.42 -7.79 9.11
N GLN A 158 -1.78 -8.25 7.93
CA GLN A 158 -2.60 -9.45 7.70
C GLN A 158 -1.76 -10.75 7.75
N PRO A 159 -2.33 -11.88 8.12
CA PRO A 159 -1.65 -13.17 8.24
C PRO A 159 -1.46 -13.86 6.87
N ILE A 160 -0.81 -13.15 5.91
CA ILE A 160 -0.71 -13.57 4.52
C ILE A 160 -0.04 -14.93 4.37
N ALA A 161 1.05 -15.19 5.09
CA ALA A 161 1.76 -16.47 5.01
C ALA A 161 0.88 -17.68 5.41
N GLU A 162 0.01 -17.50 6.41
CA GLU A 162 -0.90 -18.55 6.84
C GLU A 162 -2.00 -18.79 5.80
N ILE A 163 -2.59 -17.72 5.27
CA ILE A 163 -3.61 -17.77 4.20
C ILE A 163 -3.01 -18.40 2.94
N ALA A 164 -1.79 -18.00 2.55
CA ALA A 164 -1.10 -18.57 1.39
C ALA A 164 -0.84 -20.07 1.54
N ARG A 165 -0.45 -20.52 2.74
CA ARG A 165 -0.27 -21.94 3.03
C ARG A 165 -1.57 -22.73 2.88
N LEU A 166 -2.70 -22.20 3.36
CA LEU A 166 -4.02 -22.82 3.22
C LEU A 166 -4.48 -22.88 1.75
N ALA A 167 -4.31 -21.79 1.01
CA ALA A 167 -4.66 -21.69 -0.40
C ALA A 167 -3.84 -22.67 -1.27
N ARG A 168 -2.53 -22.77 -1.00
CA ARG A 168 -1.62 -23.67 -1.73
C ARG A 168 -2.03 -25.14 -1.63
N GLN A 169 -2.55 -25.59 -0.48
CA GLN A 169 -3.04 -26.96 -0.29
C GLN A 169 -4.23 -27.30 -1.21
N LYS A 170 -4.93 -26.27 -1.69
CA LYS A 170 -6.06 -26.37 -2.62
C LYS A 170 -5.69 -25.96 -4.05
N GLY A 171 -4.45 -25.60 -4.28
CA GLY A 171 -3.95 -25.12 -5.57
C GLY A 171 -4.57 -23.79 -6.00
N ILE A 172 -4.94 -22.92 -5.06
CA ILE A 172 -5.52 -21.60 -5.28
C ILE A 172 -4.40 -20.59 -5.26
N LEU A 173 -4.42 -19.62 -6.20
CA LEU A 173 -3.44 -18.54 -6.24
C LEU A 173 -3.73 -17.49 -5.18
N VAL A 174 -2.65 -16.88 -4.65
CA VAL A 174 -2.75 -15.80 -3.67
C VAL A 174 -2.08 -14.53 -4.21
N HIS A 175 -2.84 -13.46 -4.23
CA HIS A 175 -2.38 -12.10 -4.49
C HIS A 175 -2.38 -11.28 -3.20
N THR A 176 -1.38 -10.43 -3.03
CA THR A 176 -1.37 -9.44 -1.95
C THR A 176 -1.08 -8.03 -2.47
N ASP A 177 -1.90 -7.07 -2.08
CA ASP A 177 -1.56 -5.64 -2.22
C ASP A 177 -0.56 -5.27 -1.13
N ALA A 178 0.70 -5.11 -1.53
CA ALA A 178 1.80 -4.76 -0.62
C ALA A 178 2.17 -3.26 -0.68
N ALA A 179 1.31 -2.41 -1.23
CA ALA A 179 1.57 -0.98 -1.38
C ALA A 179 1.97 -0.30 -0.07
N GLN A 180 1.45 -0.73 1.06
CA GLN A 180 1.78 -0.15 2.36
C GLN A 180 2.90 -0.86 3.12
N SER A 181 3.25 -2.07 2.75
CA SER A 181 4.22 -2.90 3.47
C SER A 181 5.63 -2.85 2.88
N VAL A 182 5.75 -2.84 1.55
CA VAL A 182 7.05 -2.79 0.87
C VAL A 182 7.85 -1.58 1.35
N GLY A 183 9.10 -1.83 1.74
CA GLY A 183 10.03 -0.81 2.25
C GLY A 183 9.73 -0.28 3.66
N LYS A 184 8.74 -0.84 4.36
CA LYS A 184 8.42 -0.50 5.76
C LYS A 184 8.56 -1.70 6.70
N ILE A 185 8.25 -2.89 6.23
CA ILE A 185 8.41 -4.18 6.92
C ILE A 185 9.00 -5.21 5.97
N VAL A 186 9.45 -6.35 6.49
CA VAL A 186 9.91 -7.47 5.67
C VAL A 186 8.80 -7.93 4.74
N THR A 187 9.12 -8.03 3.44
CA THR A 187 8.20 -8.45 2.37
C THR A 187 8.86 -9.50 1.48
N GLN A 188 9.63 -10.40 2.09
CA GLN A 188 10.28 -11.49 1.38
C GLN A 188 9.23 -12.47 0.87
N LEU A 189 9.24 -12.72 -0.43
CA LEU A 189 8.21 -13.53 -1.10
C LEU A 189 8.20 -14.98 -0.64
N ASP A 190 9.37 -15.54 -0.30
CA ASP A 190 9.47 -16.89 0.25
C ASP A 190 8.79 -17.03 1.62
N GLU A 191 8.83 -15.96 2.45
CA GLU A 191 8.17 -15.93 3.74
C GLU A 191 6.65 -15.72 3.59
N LEU A 192 6.23 -14.85 2.68
CA LEU A 192 4.82 -14.57 2.41
C LEU A 192 4.11 -15.72 1.69
N GLY A 193 4.84 -16.44 0.83
CA GLY A 193 4.33 -17.57 0.08
C GLY A 193 3.24 -17.24 -0.94
N VAL A 194 3.18 -15.98 -1.39
CA VAL A 194 2.18 -15.50 -2.36
C VAL A 194 2.61 -15.75 -3.80
N ASP A 195 1.63 -15.83 -4.69
CA ASP A 195 1.83 -16.01 -6.13
C ASP A 195 1.90 -14.70 -6.90
N LEU A 196 1.27 -13.63 -6.37
CA LEU A 196 1.30 -12.28 -6.95
C LEU A 196 1.43 -11.25 -5.83
N LEU A 197 2.18 -10.16 -6.10
CA LEU A 197 2.36 -9.05 -5.16
C LEU A 197 2.41 -7.72 -5.90
N SER A 198 1.60 -6.77 -5.46
CA SER A 198 1.52 -5.41 -6.03
C SER A 198 2.37 -4.42 -5.25
N VAL A 199 3.16 -3.60 -5.97
CA VAL A 199 4.00 -2.53 -5.42
C VAL A 199 3.54 -1.17 -5.94
N ALA A 200 3.51 -0.16 -5.06
CA ALA A 200 3.24 1.24 -5.40
C ALA A 200 4.45 2.13 -5.06
N GLY A 201 5.11 2.69 -6.08
CA GLY A 201 6.35 3.43 -5.91
C GLY A 201 6.24 4.64 -4.98
N HIS A 202 5.18 5.42 -5.10
CA HIS A 202 4.98 6.63 -4.30
C HIS A 202 4.75 6.40 -2.79
N LYS A 203 4.71 5.16 -2.33
CA LYS A 203 4.63 4.79 -0.91
C LYS A 203 6.00 4.50 -0.29
N ILE A 204 7.05 4.44 -1.12
CA ILE A 204 8.42 4.12 -0.71
C ILE A 204 9.44 5.18 -1.17
N TYR A 205 9.03 6.44 -1.25
CA TYR A 205 9.85 7.60 -1.64
C TYR A 205 10.28 7.62 -3.12
N ALA A 206 9.64 6.80 -3.96
CA ALA A 206 9.72 6.86 -5.41
C ALA A 206 8.66 7.82 -5.99
N PRO A 207 8.72 8.13 -7.29
CA PRO A 207 7.71 8.94 -7.95
C PRO A 207 6.31 8.31 -7.95
N LYS A 208 5.31 9.15 -8.20
CA LYS A 208 3.98 8.71 -8.64
C LYS A 208 4.06 8.23 -10.08
N GLY A 209 3.10 7.44 -10.53
CA GLY A 209 3.07 6.97 -11.93
C GLY A 209 3.94 5.73 -12.20
N VAL A 210 4.47 5.09 -11.15
CA VAL A 210 5.23 3.84 -11.26
C VAL A 210 4.87 2.86 -10.15
N GLY A 211 4.86 1.59 -10.49
CA GLY A 211 4.71 0.45 -9.61
C GLY A 211 5.33 -0.80 -10.22
N ALA A 212 5.17 -1.91 -9.55
CA ALA A 212 5.57 -3.21 -10.07
C ALA A 212 4.55 -4.29 -9.65
N LEU A 213 4.46 -5.32 -10.48
CA LEU A 213 3.73 -6.54 -10.18
C LEU A 213 4.71 -7.71 -10.22
N TYR A 214 4.78 -8.43 -9.11
CA TYR A 214 5.43 -9.74 -9.04
C TYR A 214 4.44 -10.84 -9.41
N PHE A 215 4.94 -11.86 -10.12
CA PHE A 215 4.24 -13.11 -10.36
C PHE A 215 5.21 -14.29 -10.17
N GLY A 216 4.75 -15.28 -9.40
CA GLY A 216 5.54 -16.43 -8.99
C GLY A 216 5.87 -17.41 -10.10
N PRO A 217 6.78 -18.35 -9.86
CA PRO A 217 7.08 -19.42 -10.81
C PRO A 217 5.82 -20.21 -11.18
N GLY A 218 5.60 -20.40 -12.49
CA GLY A 218 4.42 -21.11 -13.01
C GLY A 218 3.14 -20.26 -13.12
N VAL A 219 3.12 -19.06 -12.57
CA VAL A 219 2.02 -18.10 -12.79
C VAL A 219 2.24 -17.39 -14.13
N GLN A 220 1.23 -17.41 -14.97
CA GLN A 220 1.24 -16.69 -16.24
C GLN A 220 0.18 -15.59 -16.20
N PRO A 221 0.55 -14.34 -15.85
CA PRO A 221 -0.37 -13.25 -15.94
C PRO A 221 -0.74 -13.03 -17.40
N GLY A 222 -2.02 -12.84 -17.67
CA GLY A 222 -2.49 -12.52 -19.00
C GLY A 222 -2.05 -11.13 -19.44
N VAL A 223 -2.25 -10.81 -20.72
CA VAL A 223 -2.00 -9.47 -21.25
C VAL A 223 -3.04 -8.51 -20.67
N PHE A 224 -2.58 -7.49 -19.95
CA PHE A 224 -3.46 -6.45 -19.40
C PHE A 224 -3.62 -5.28 -20.36
N CYS A 225 -2.53 -4.82 -20.95
CA CYS A 225 -2.52 -3.73 -21.91
C CYS A 225 -1.96 -4.24 -23.24
N HIS A 226 -2.80 -4.26 -24.29
CA HIS A 226 -2.44 -4.77 -25.61
C HIS A 226 -1.66 -3.72 -26.41
N GLY A 227 -0.60 -4.15 -27.11
CA GLY A 227 0.25 -3.28 -27.93
C GLY A 227 1.52 -3.99 -28.39
N ALA A 228 2.66 -3.31 -28.34
CA ALA A 228 3.95 -3.89 -28.69
C ALA A 228 4.54 -4.75 -27.53
N GLY A 229 5.73 -5.31 -27.75
CA GLY A 229 6.31 -6.35 -26.89
C GLY A 229 6.96 -5.91 -25.58
N GLN A 230 6.73 -4.67 -25.11
CA GLN A 230 7.27 -4.20 -23.84
C GLN A 230 6.80 -5.10 -22.69
N GLU A 231 7.55 -5.09 -21.60
CA GLU A 231 7.33 -5.98 -20.45
C GLU A 231 7.01 -7.42 -20.90
N ARG A 232 7.76 -7.92 -21.85
CA ARG A 232 7.64 -9.29 -22.44
C ARG A 232 6.29 -9.60 -23.06
N GLY A 233 5.63 -8.55 -23.60
CA GLY A 233 4.31 -8.65 -24.22
C GLY A 233 3.13 -8.71 -23.24
N ILE A 234 3.38 -8.64 -21.95
CA ILE A 234 2.35 -8.74 -20.90
C ILE A 234 1.74 -7.37 -20.63
N ARG A 235 2.54 -6.30 -20.72
CA ARG A 235 2.11 -4.92 -20.52
C ARG A 235 2.78 -4.01 -21.53
N ALA A 236 2.06 -3.70 -22.59
CA ALA A 236 2.54 -2.85 -23.67
C ALA A 236 2.63 -1.37 -23.28
N GLY A 237 3.37 -0.61 -24.06
CA GLY A 237 3.64 0.81 -23.89
C GLY A 237 5.11 1.06 -23.58
N THR A 238 5.69 2.08 -24.20
CA THR A 238 7.09 2.45 -23.96
C THR A 238 7.35 2.59 -22.48
N GLU A 239 8.44 1.99 -22.02
CA GLU A 239 8.82 1.98 -20.61
C GLU A 239 9.08 3.40 -20.11
N ASN A 240 8.47 3.76 -18.98
CA ASN A 240 8.69 5.04 -18.30
C ASN A 240 10.02 4.99 -17.55
N VAL A 241 11.12 5.11 -18.29
CA VAL A 241 12.49 4.92 -17.78
C VAL A 241 12.75 5.78 -16.56
N LEU A 242 12.35 7.04 -16.61
CA LEU A 242 12.57 8.01 -15.53
C LEU A 242 12.00 7.51 -14.20
N GLU A 243 10.72 7.16 -14.19
CA GLU A 243 10.01 6.73 -12.99
C GLU A 243 10.45 5.33 -12.53
N ILE A 244 10.76 4.45 -13.49
CA ILE A 244 11.27 3.09 -13.22
C ILE A 244 12.62 3.16 -12.51
N VAL A 245 13.53 4.02 -12.94
CA VAL A 245 14.82 4.26 -12.26
C VAL A 245 14.59 4.78 -10.84
N GLY A 246 13.64 5.72 -10.69
CA GLY A 246 13.25 6.21 -9.37
C GLY A 246 12.74 5.11 -8.45
N LEU A 247 11.90 4.20 -8.96
CA LEU A 247 11.41 3.04 -8.20
C LEU A 247 12.55 2.10 -7.81
N GLY A 248 13.43 1.74 -8.74
CA GLY A 248 14.58 0.88 -8.48
C GLY A 248 15.47 1.45 -7.37
N LYS A 249 15.83 2.73 -7.47
CA LYS A 249 16.65 3.40 -6.45
C LYS A 249 15.97 3.46 -5.08
N ALA A 250 14.67 3.71 -5.05
CA ALA A 250 13.90 3.69 -3.79
C ALA A 250 13.91 2.29 -3.15
N CYS A 251 13.78 1.23 -3.95
CA CYS A 251 13.84 -0.15 -3.47
C CYS A 251 15.25 -0.50 -2.94
N GLU A 252 16.31 -0.10 -3.62
CA GLU A 252 17.69 -0.28 -3.16
C GLU A 252 17.91 0.37 -1.78
N ILE A 253 17.47 1.62 -1.61
CA ILE A 253 17.58 2.33 -0.34
C ILE A 253 16.76 1.64 0.76
N ALA A 254 15.55 1.20 0.42
CA ALA A 254 14.67 0.50 1.34
C ALA A 254 15.28 -0.83 1.81
N ALA A 255 15.86 -1.62 0.90
CA ALA A 255 16.52 -2.87 1.23
C ALA A 255 17.72 -2.65 2.17
N ALA A 256 18.56 -1.65 1.87
CA ALA A 256 19.75 -1.36 2.68
C ALA A 256 19.44 -0.85 4.10
N ASN A 257 18.26 -0.23 4.33
CA ASN A 257 17.97 0.49 5.58
C ASN A 257 16.64 0.06 6.23
N LEU A 258 16.07 -1.11 5.88
CA LEU A 258 14.73 -1.50 6.28
C LEU A 258 14.53 -1.46 7.80
N GLU A 259 15.39 -2.14 8.55
CA GLU A 259 15.28 -2.25 10.00
C GLU A 259 15.47 -0.89 10.69
N GLN A 260 16.46 -0.11 10.27
CA GLN A 260 16.73 1.22 10.81
C GLN A 260 15.57 2.17 10.56
N ASN A 261 15.04 2.20 9.34
CA ASN A 261 13.90 3.03 8.98
C ASN A 261 12.63 2.60 9.73
N ALA A 262 12.38 1.31 9.85
CA ALA A 262 11.25 0.78 10.60
C ALA A 262 11.33 1.13 12.10
N ALA A 263 12.51 1.00 12.70
CA ALA A 263 12.75 1.37 14.11
C ALA A 263 12.53 2.87 14.32
N HIS A 264 13.10 3.71 13.44
CA HIS A 264 12.90 5.16 13.50
C HIS A 264 11.43 5.55 13.39
N MET A 265 10.73 5.06 12.36
CA MET A 265 9.30 5.34 12.15
C MET A 265 8.46 4.89 13.35
N ARG A 266 8.79 3.74 13.94
CA ARG A 266 8.12 3.24 15.15
C ARG A 266 8.33 4.18 16.33
N THR A 267 9.56 4.62 16.57
CA THR A 267 9.88 5.57 17.64
C THR A 267 9.09 6.88 17.49
N MET A 268 9.02 7.44 16.28
CA MET A 268 8.28 8.67 16.03
C MET A 268 6.76 8.47 16.21
N ARG A 269 6.22 7.37 15.71
CA ARG A 269 4.81 7.00 15.89
C ARG A 269 4.47 6.81 17.38
N ASP A 270 5.27 6.04 18.11
CA ASP A 270 5.03 5.75 19.51
C ASP A 270 5.11 7.02 20.37
N ARG A 271 6.07 7.92 20.09
CA ARG A 271 6.17 9.23 20.73
C ARG A 271 4.88 10.03 20.58
N LEU A 272 4.31 10.08 19.36
CA LEU A 272 3.04 10.77 19.12
C LEU A 272 1.88 10.10 19.85
N GLU A 273 1.78 8.77 19.74
CA GLU A 273 0.68 7.99 20.33
C GLU A 273 0.67 8.08 21.86
N GLU A 274 1.82 7.89 22.50
CA GLU A 274 1.96 7.99 23.95
C GLU A 274 1.74 9.42 24.46
N GLY A 275 2.25 10.41 23.71
CA GLY A 275 2.00 11.81 24.00
C GLY A 275 0.52 12.18 23.97
N LEU A 276 -0.22 11.73 22.93
CA LEU A 276 -1.67 11.95 22.82
C LEU A 276 -2.44 11.28 23.96
N LYS A 277 -2.08 10.01 24.31
CA LYS A 277 -2.69 9.30 25.45
C LYS A 277 -2.46 9.98 26.78
N SER A 278 -1.31 10.62 26.95
CA SER A 278 -0.98 11.35 28.19
C SER A 278 -1.64 12.72 28.27
N ALA A 279 -1.90 13.36 27.10
CA ALA A 279 -2.40 14.72 27.03
C ALA A 279 -3.93 14.81 26.96
N LEU A 280 -4.61 13.74 26.51
CA LEU A 280 -6.04 13.76 26.17
C LEU A 280 -6.75 12.52 26.73
N ASP A 281 -7.90 12.75 27.37
CA ASP A 281 -8.88 11.72 27.69
C ASP A 281 -9.73 11.38 26.45
N ASP A 282 -10.54 10.33 26.53
CA ASP A 282 -11.52 9.94 25.51
C ASP A 282 -10.91 9.85 24.10
N ILE A 283 -9.77 9.16 24.00
CA ILE A 283 -9.17 8.76 22.72
C ILE A 283 -9.04 7.24 22.64
N LYS A 284 -9.15 6.71 21.43
CA LYS A 284 -8.98 5.28 21.13
C LYS A 284 -8.00 5.11 19.99
N ILE A 285 -7.04 4.19 20.15
CA ILE A 285 -6.15 3.80 19.05
C ILE A 285 -6.77 2.60 18.34
N ASN A 286 -6.98 2.72 17.03
CA ASN A 286 -7.53 1.67 16.17
C ASN A 286 -6.42 0.81 15.57
N GLY A 287 -6.79 -0.41 15.18
CA GLY A 287 -5.86 -1.38 14.62
C GLY A 287 -5.16 -2.26 15.65
N HIS A 288 -4.43 -3.25 15.16
CA HIS A 288 -3.78 -4.25 16.02
C HIS A 288 -2.56 -3.63 16.72
N ARG A 289 -2.44 -3.85 18.04
CA ARG A 289 -1.41 -3.18 18.84
C ARG A 289 0.03 -3.63 18.54
N VAL A 290 0.20 -4.87 18.08
CA VAL A 290 1.51 -5.48 17.82
C VAL A 290 1.74 -5.72 16.33
N LYS A 291 0.80 -6.42 15.67
CA LYS A 291 0.88 -6.73 14.22
C LYS A 291 0.45 -5.49 13.42
N ARG A 292 1.27 -4.46 13.40
CA ARG A 292 0.98 -3.22 12.66
C ARG A 292 2.22 -2.60 12.01
N LEU A 293 2.00 -1.80 10.99
CA LEU A 293 3.03 -1.02 10.34
C LEU A 293 3.76 -0.12 11.35
N PRO A 294 5.08 0.05 11.20
CA PRO A 294 5.87 0.83 12.16
C PRO A 294 5.49 2.32 12.19
N ASN A 295 4.95 2.83 11.10
CA ASN A 295 4.74 4.26 10.86
C ASN A 295 3.29 4.74 11.09
N THR A 296 2.33 3.85 11.37
CA THR A 296 0.90 4.19 11.32
C THR A 296 0.27 4.20 12.70
N THR A 297 -0.43 5.28 13.04
CA THR A 297 -1.38 5.34 14.15
C THR A 297 -2.70 5.95 13.68
N SER A 298 -3.80 5.27 14.00
CA SER A 298 -5.17 5.71 13.73
C SER A 298 -5.82 6.03 15.06
N VAL A 299 -6.14 7.30 15.28
CA VAL A 299 -6.63 7.81 16.56
C VAL A 299 -8.06 8.31 16.40
N SER A 300 -8.97 7.74 17.16
CA SER A 300 -10.35 8.20 17.27
C SER A 300 -10.50 9.12 18.47
N PHE A 301 -11.13 10.26 18.28
CA PHE A 301 -11.47 11.23 19.31
C PHE A 301 -12.99 11.20 19.54
N LEU A 302 -13.42 10.83 20.74
CA LEU A 302 -14.85 10.65 21.06
C LEU A 302 -15.65 11.92 20.81
N ASP A 303 -16.80 11.75 20.13
CA ASP A 303 -17.80 12.80 19.82
C ASP A 303 -17.25 14.01 19.04
N LEU A 304 -16.09 13.88 18.41
CA LEU A 304 -15.56 14.89 17.50
C LEU A 304 -15.69 14.45 16.03
N GLU A 305 -15.51 15.38 15.12
CA GLU A 305 -15.44 15.16 13.69
C GLU A 305 -14.01 15.37 13.19
N ALA A 306 -13.46 14.38 12.50
CA ALA A 306 -12.07 14.38 12.01
C ALA A 306 -11.75 15.62 11.17
N ASN A 307 -12.68 16.08 10.33
CA ASN A 307 -12.47 17.26 9.50
C ASN A 307 -12.28 18.54 10.31
N ARG A 308 -13.05 18.69 11.40
CA ARG A 308 -12.90 19.86 12.28
C ARG A 308 -11.55 19.86 13.00
N ILE A 309 -11.07 18.65 13.35
CA ILE A 309 -9.72 18.49 13.93
C ILE A 309 -8.68 18.86 12.88
N LEU A 310 -8.79 18.29 11.67
CA LEU A 310 -7.84 18.56 10.57
C LEU A 310 -7.81 20.03 10.19
N GLU A 311 -8.97 20.68 10.04
CA GLU A 311 -9.07 22.12 9.76
C GLU A 311 -8.32 22.98 10.80
N LYS A 312 -8.44 22.61 12.08
CA LYS A 312 -7.77 23.33 13.16
C LYS A 312 -6.26 23.14 13.16
N ILE A 313 -5.77 21.95 12.80
CA ILE A 313 -4.34 21.65 12.82
C ILE A 313 -3.64 21.94 11.47
N ASP A 314 -4.38 22.11 10.36
CA ASP A 314 -3.82 22.28 9.00
C ASP A 314 -2.67 23.31 8.89
N PRO A 315 -2.68 24.46 9.60
CA PRO A 315 -1.56 25.38 9.55
C PRO A 315 -0.23 24.81 10.11
N VAL A 316 -0.30 23.73 10.90
CA VAL A 316 0.84 23.13 11.60
C VAL A 316 1.09 21.69 11.18
N VAL A 317 0.04 20.90 10.94
CA VAL A 317 0.12 19.46 10.69
C VAL A 317 -0.77 19.06 9.51
N ALA A 318 -0.18 18.38 8.52
CA ALA A 318 -0.90 17.73 7.44
C ALA A 318 -1.09 16.24 7.79
N ALA A 319 -2.34 15.80 7.93
CA ALA A 319 -2.72 14.42 8.24
C ALA A 319 -4.01 14.04 7.47
N SER A 320 -4.47 12.81 7.57
CA SER A 320 -5.67 12.33 6.85
C SER A 320 -6.79 11.91 7.79
N ALA A 321 -8.04 12.19 7.39
CA ALA A 321 -9.20 11.62 8.06
C ALA A 321 -9.34 10.12 7.77
N GLY A 322 -9.82 9.36 8.75
CA GLY A 322 -10.38 8.01 8.55
C GLY A 322 -11.80 8.03 7.99
N ALA A 323 -12.26 9.20 7.53
CA ALA A 323 -13.55 9.41 6.89
C ALA A 323 -13.35 10.40 5.73
N ALA A 324 -13.86 10.08 4.56
CA ALA A 324 -13.80 10.98 3.40
C ALA A 324 -14.98 11.95 3.44
N CYS A 325 -14.72 13.25 3.23
CA CYS A 325 -15.77 14.21 2.94
C CYS A 325 -16.02 14.30 1.44
N HIS A 326 -17.17 13.85 1.02
CA HIS A 326 -17.77 14.29 -0.23
C HIS A 326 -19.07 15.01 0.18
N SER A 327 -19.10 16.35 0.02
CA SER A 327 -20.25 17.24 0.20
C SER A 327 -21.23 16.85 1.35
N ASP A 328 -21.33 17.66 2.38
CA ASP A 328 -22.35 17.69 3.45
C ASP A 328 -22.62 16.44 4.32
N HIS A 329 -22.00 15.30 4.01
CA HIS A 329 -22.12 14.08 4.85
C HIS A 329 -20.72 13.52 5.18
N VAL A 330 -20.44 13.39 6.48
CA VAL A 330 -19.24 12.66 6.97
C VAL A 330 -19.45 11.18 6.72
N GLN A 331 -18.84 10.64 5.67
CA GLN A 331 -18.89 9.21 5.37
C GLN A 331 -17.77 8.49 6.14
N ILE A 332 -18.17 7.64 7.08
CA ILE A 332 -17.21 6.80 7.82
C ILE A 332 -16.52 5.83 6.84
N SER A 333 -15.19 5.69 6.97
CA SER A 333 -14.40 4.75 6.20
C SER A 333 -14.98 3.32 6.28
N HIS A 334 -15.02 2.63 5.14
CA HIS A 334 -15.43 1.22 5.09
C HIS A 334 -14.55 0.33 5.98
N VAL A 335 -13.28 0.70 6.20
CA VAL A 335 -12.37 -0.01 7.11
C VAL A 335 -12.87 0.08 8.55
N LEU A 336 -13.19 1.28 9.04
CA LEU A 336 -13.71 1.47 10.38
C LEU A 336 -15.09 0.84 10.56
N GLN A 337 -15.92 0.83 9.51
CA GLN A 337 -17.21 0.14 9.51
C GLN A 337 -17.02 -1.38 9.60
N ALA A 338 -16.11 -1.96 8.80
CA ALA A 338 -15.79 -3.38 8.84
C ALA A 338 -15.26 -3.83 10.21
N MET A 339 -14.48 -2.97 10.88
CA MET A 339 -13.99 -3.16 12.25
C MET A 339 -15.05 -2.92 13.32
N GLN A 340 -16.28 -2.56 12.94
CA GLN A 340 -17.40 -2.25 13.86
C GLN A 340 -17.06 -1.17 14.90
N ILE A 341 -16.24 -0.18 14.51
CA ILE A 341 -15.93 0.96 15.37
C ILE A 341 -17.20 1.81 15.55
N PRO A 342 -17.68 2.03 16.79
CA PRO A 342 -18.88 2.80 17.02
C PRO A 342 -18.81 4.20 16.39
N GLU A 343 -19.93 4.67 15.81
CA GLU A 343 -20.01 5.91 15.03
C GLU A 343 -19.43 7.13 15.79
N ARG A 344 -19.68 7.21 17.11
CA ARG A 344 -19.16 8.27 17.98
C ARG A 344 -17.63 8.37 18.01
N TRP A 345 -16.95 7.25 17.79
CA TRP A 345 -15.50 7.17 17.67
C TRP A 345 -15.04 7.32 16.21
N ALA A 346 -15.75 6.65 15.31
CA ALA A 346 -15.35 6.57 13.90
C ALA A 346 -15.34 7.94 13.20
N LYS A 347 -16.33 8.80 13.49
CA LYS A 347 -16.40 10.17 12.94
C LYS A 347 -15.20 11.03 13.30
N GLY A 348 -14.65 10.84 14.50
CA GLY A 348 -13.49 11.59 15.00
C GLY A 348 -12.15 10.92 14.70
N THR A 349 -12.07 9.95 13.76
CA THR A 349 -10.85 9.24 13.50
C THR A 349 -9.91 9.97 12.56
N VAL A 350 -8.70 10.24 13.01
CA VAL A 350 -7.61 10.81 12.23
C VAL A 350 -6.46 9.81 12.14
N ARG A 351 -5.93 9.62 10.94
CA ARG A 351 -4.72 8.83 10.70
C ARG A 351 -3.51 9.74 10.67
N PHE A 352 -2.53 9.42 11.50
CA PHE A 352 -1.21 10.05 11.48
C PHE A 352 -0.18 9.01 11.07
N THR A 353 0.67 9.36 10.11
CA THR A 353 1.70 8.45 9.62
C THR A 353 3.04 9.15 9.50
N THR A 354 4.05 8.58 10.15
CA THR A 354 5.42 9.09 10.14
C THR A 354 6.22 8.52 8.96
N GLY A 355 7.32 9.18 8.63
CA GLY A 355 8.25 8.72 7.60
C GLY A 355 9.69 8.66 8.13
N ARG A 356 10.61 8.18 7.28
CA ARG A 356 12.04 8.10 7.63
C ARG A 356 12.68 9.49 7.87
N MET A 357 12.02 10.57 7.43
CA MET A 357 12.49 11.95 7.57
C MET A 357 11.80 12.69 8.72
N THR A 358 10.81 12.11 9.38
CA THR A 358 10.08 12.74 10.50
C THR A 358 11.01 12.89 11.70
N THR A 359 11.06 14.09 12.31
CA THR A 359 11.91 14.37 13.47
C THR A 359 11.13 14.36 14.78
N ALA A 360 11.84 14.20 15.89
CA ALA A 360 11.23 14.26 17.23
C ALA A 360 10.62 15.63 17.52
N GLU A 361 11.28 16.71 17.06
CA GLU A 361 10.77 18.09 17.22
C GLU A 361 9.47 18.33 16.44
N GLU A 362 9.37 17.74 15.24
CA GLU A 362 8.12 17.77 14.48
C GLU A 362 7.00 17.04 15.22
N ILE A 363 7.28 15.88 15.82
CA ILE A 363 6.30 15.13 16.60
C ILE A 363 5.85 15.90 17.84
N ASP A 364 6.76 16.55 18.58
CA ASP A 364 6.42 17.33 19.76
C ASP A 364 5.51 18.53 19.39
N ARG A 365 5.85 19.25 18.33
CA ARG A 365 5.03 20.37 17.83
C ARG A 365 3.67 19.86 17.31
N ALA A 366 3.63 18.72 16.66
CA ALA A 366 2.37 18.12 16.20
C ALA A 366 1.48 17.71 17.39
N LEU A 367 2.08 17.10 18.43
CA LEU A 367 1.39 16.73 19.66
C LEU A 367 0.74 17.96 20.33
N ASP A 368 1.48 19.08 20.46
CA ASP A 368 0.97 20.32 21.02
C ASP A 368 -0.22 20.86 20.22
N ALA A 369 -0.07 20.92 18.88
CA ALA A 369 -1.12 21.44 18.01
C ALA A 369 -2.39 20.57 18.04
N ILE A 370 -2.25 19.24 17.96
CA ILE A 370 -3.38 18.31 18.01
C ILE A 370 -4.08 18.39 19.36
N SER A 371 -3.32 18.40 20.46
CA SER A 371 -3.87 18.46 21.81
C SER A 371 -4.62 19.76 22.08
N ALA A 372 -4.10 20.88 21.60
CA ALA A 372 -4.76 22.19 21.70
C ALA A 372 -6.08 22.22 20.90
N ALA A 373 -6.06 21.74 19.64
CA ALA A 373 -7.23 21.68 18.78
C ALA A 373 -8.36 20.81 19.38
N VAL A 374 -8.01 19.62 19.88
CA VAL A 374 -8.99 18.70 20.50
C VAL A 374 -9.61 19.32 21.75
N ARG A 375 -8.80 19.93 22.64
CA ARG A 375 -9.31 20.61 23.83
C ARG A 375 -10.22 21.80 23.49
N GLU A 376 -9.91 22.54 22.43
CA GLU A 376 -10.75 23.67 21.97
C GLU A 376 -12.10 23.16 21.43
N LEU A 377 -12.10 22.09 20.65
CA LEU A 377 -13.32 21.51 20.04
C LEU A 377 -14.26 20.83 21.06
N ARG A 378 -13.74 20.48 22.25
CA ARG A 378 -14.51 19.88 23.36
C ARG A 378 -15.14 20.91 24.31
N ARG A 379 -14.77 22.17 24.19
CA ARG A 379 -15.36 23.29 24.96
C ARG A 379 -16.67 23.76 24.35
#